data_f2aefe003099a4c3f21cd30e362d1e02
#
_entry.id   f2aefe003099a4c3f21cd30e362d1e02
#
_cell.length_a   1.000
_cell.length_b   1.000
_cell.length_c   1.000
_cell.angle_alpha   90.00
_cell.angle_beta   90.00
_cell.angle_gamma   90.00
#
_symmetry.space_group_name_H-M   'P 1'
#
loop_
_entity.id
_entity.type
_entity.pdbx_description
1 polymer ?
#
loop_
_entity_poly.entity_id
_entity_poly.type
_entity_poly.pdbx_seq_one_letter_code
_entity_poly.pdbx_strand_id
1 'polypeptide(L)'
;MGKILIVDDDPDVVEAVDLLLRQQGHETATAYNRQEGMSRFAEFGPDLIVLDVMMEQPDDGITMAQDLRREGHSTPILMLTTVSKATGLNIGKDDEMVPVDDFQEKPIEPALLMQKVTDLLEK
;
A
#
# COMPACT_ATOMS: atom_id res chain seq x y z
N MET A 1 -8.58 -9.07 12.09
CA MET A 1 -9.13 -8.93 10.75
C MET A 1 -9.50 -7.49 10.47
N GLY A 2 -9.23 -7.04 9.28
CA GLY A 2 -9.46 -5.64 8.97
C GLY A 2 -9.84 -5.44 7.51
N LYS A 3 -10.11 -4.19 7.17
CA LYS A 3 -10.39 -3.77 5.81
C LYS A 3 -9.10 -3.28 5.18
N ILE A 4 -8.71 -3.85 4.03
CA ILE A 4 -7.45 -3.52 3.38
C ILE A 4 -7.70 -3.09 1.95
N LEU A 5 -7.20 -1.92 1.60
CA LEU A 5 -7.25 -1.41 0.23
C LEU A 5 -5.92 -1.72 -0.44
N ILE A 6 -5.97 -2.34 -1.61
CA ILE A 6 -4.79 -2.70 -2.39
C ILE A 6 -4.74 -1.82 -3.63
N VAL A 7 -3.67 -1.05 -3.79
CA VAL A 7 -3.51 -0.13 -4.92
C VAL A 7 -2.20 -0.43 -5.64
N ASP A 8 -2.30 -0.97 -6.85
CA ASP A 8 -1.15 -1.33 -7.69
C ASP A 8 -1.65 -1.40 -9.13
N ASP A 9 -0.87 -0.92 -10.09
CA ASP A 9 -1.27 -0.95 -11.49
C ASP A 9 -1.03 -2.31 -12.16
N ASP A 10 -0.35 -3.22 -11.48
CA ASP A 10 -0.10 -4.58 -11.98
C ASP A 10 -1.21 -5.50 -11.49
N PRO A 11 -2.11 -5.95 -12.39
CA PRO A 11 -3.21 -6.82 -11.95
C PRO A 11 -2.76 -8.14 -11.34
N ASP A 12 -1.60 -8.65 -11.74
CA ASP A 12 -1.09 -9.89 -11.16
C ASP A 12 -0.70 -9.70 -9.70
N VAL A 13 -0.11 -8.56 -9.37
CA VAL A 13 0.25 -8.23 -7.99
C VAL A 13 -1.02 -8.04 -7.16
N VAL A 14 -1.98 -7.28 -7.69
CA VAL A 14 -3.26 -7.05 -7.00
C VAL A 14 -3.94 -8.36 -6.70
N GLU A 15 -4.04 -9.24 -7.70
CA GLU A 15 -4.71 -10.53 -7.52
C GLU A 15 -4.01 -11.38 -6.47
N ALA A 16 -2.69 -11.45 -6.51
CA ALA A 16 -1.92 -12.26 -5.56
C ALA A 16 -2.08 -11.75 -4.14
N VAL A 17 -1.96 -10.44 -3.94
CA VAL A 17 -2.09 -9.83 -2.61
C VAL A 17 -3.52 -9.98 -2.10
N ASP A 18 -4.50 -9.75 -2.97
CA ASP A 18 -5.91 -9.88 -2.63
C ASP A 18 -6.23 -11.29 -2.12
N LEU A 19 -5.77 -12.30 -2.86
CA LEU A 19 -6.00 -13.68 -2.48
C LEU A 19 -5.39 -14.02 -1.12
N LEU A 20 -4.14 -13.61 -0.90
CA LEU A 20 -3.45 -13.85 0.36
C LEU A 20 -4.18 -13.23 1.54
N LEU A 21 -4.63 -11.98 1.38
CA LEU A 21 -5.29 -11.27 2.47
C LEU A 21 -6.67 -11.83 2.74
N ARG A 22 -7.40 -12.22 1.73
CA ARG A 22 -8.72 -12.86 1.92
C ARG A 22 -8.59 -14.20 2.63
N GLN A 23 -7.53 -14.95 2.34
CA GLN A 23 -7.28 -16.22 3.03
C GLN A 23 -7.02 -16.02 4.51
N GLN A 24 -6.55 -14.84 4.90
CA GLN A 24 -6.33 -14.49 6.30
C GLN A 24 -7.61 -13.93 6.97
N GLY A 25 -8.69 -13.83 6.23
CA GLY A 25 -9.96 -13.36 6.78
C GLY A 25 -10.17 -11.86 6.69
N HIS A 26 -9.34 -11.14 5.94
CA HIS A 26 -9.50 -9.70 5.75
C HIS A 26 -10.53 -9.40 4.67
N GLU A 27 -11.20 -8.27 4.80
CA GLU A 27 -12.05 -7.72 3.75
C GLU A 27 -11.18 -6.81 2.87
N THR A 28 -11.29 -6.94 1.54
CA THR A 28 -10.40 -6.24 0.64
C THR A 28 -11.16 -5.41 -0.39
N ALA A 29 -10.54 -4.31 -0.84
CA ALA A 29 -10.94 -3.57 -2.02
C ALA A 29 -9.67 -3.34 -2.84
N THR A 30 -9.82 -3.17 -4.15
CA THR A 30 -8.69 -3.05 -5.06
C THR A 30 -8.83 -1.81 -5.94
N ALA A 31 -7.68 -1.26 -6.35
CA ALA A 31 -7.61 -0.15 -7.28
C ALA A 31 -6.33 -0.28 -8.11
N TYR A 32 -6.36 0.23 -9.33
CA TYR A 32 -5.27 0.03 -10.27
C TYR A 32 -4.51 1.31 -10.61
N ASN A 33 -4.90 2.42 -10.03
CA ASN A 33 -4.19 3.68 -10.19
C ASN A 33 -4.49 4.59 -9.00
N ARG A 34 -3.80 5.72 -8.93
CA ARG A 34 -3.94 6.66 -7.82
C ARG A 34 -5.37 7.21 -7.70
N GLN A 35 -5.96 7.57 -8.83
CA GLN A 35 -7.31 8.13 -8.84
C GLN A 35 -8.34 7.14 -8.28
N GLU A 36 -8.29 5.90 -8.77
CA GLU A 36 -9.16 4.84 -8.24
C GLU A 36 -8.88 4.58 -6.77
N GLY A 37 -7.59 4.62 -6.39
CA GLY A 37 -7.19 4.41 -5.02
C GLY A 37 -7.80 5.42 -4.08
N MET A 38 -7.77 6.68 -4.45
CA MET A 38 -8.37 7.74 -3.64
C MET A 38 -9.89 7.58 -3.55
N SER A 39 -10.54 7.23 -4.66
CA SER A 39 -11.99 6.98 -4.66
C SER A 39 -12.37 5.79 -3.78
N ARG A 40 -11.63 4.69 -3.90
CA ARG A 40 -11.87 3.50 -3.09
C ARG A 40 -11.62 3.76 -1.63
N PHE A 41 -10.60 4.54 -1.30
CA PHE A 41 -10.32 4.92 0.07
C PHE A 41 -11.53 5.60 0.71
N ALA A 42 -12.11 6.56 0.01
CA ALA A 42 -13.26 7.31 0.52
C ALA A 42 -14.48 6.42 0.70
N GLU A 43 -14.71 5.47 -0.22
CA GLU A 43 -15.88 4.59 -0.18
C GLU A 43 -15.74 3.46 0.82
N PHE A 44 -14.55 2.87 0.87
CA PHE A 44 -14.32 1.63 1.62
C PHE A 44 -13.95 1.86 3.09
N GLY A 45 -13.23 2.95 3.37
CA GLY A 45 -12.75 3.24 4.72
C GLY A 45 -11.80 2.18 5.25
N PRO A 46 -10.67 1.94 4.56
CA PRO A 46 -9.79 0.85 4.95
C PRO A 46 -9.08 1.10 6.27
N ASP A 47 -8.70 0.01 6.94
CA ASP A 47 -7.88 0.04 8.14
C ASP A 47 -6.40 0.01 7.80
N LEU A 48 -6.06 -0.38 6.57
CA LEU A 48 -4.70 -0.46 6.07
C LEU A 48 -4.71 -0.32 4.55
N ILE A 49 -3.68 0.31 4.00
CA ILE A 49 -3.49 0.41 2.55
C ILE A 49 -2.20 -0.32 2.16
N VAL A 50 -2.29 -1.21 1.18
CA VAL A 50 -1.11 -1.78 0.51
C VAL A 50 -0.97 -1.02 -0.80
N LEU A 51 0.12 -0.27 -0.94
CA LEU A 51 0.24 0.78 -1.96
C LEU A 51 1.54 0.65 -2.74
N ASP A 52 1.45 0.52 -4.06
CA ASP A 52 2.62 0.50 -4.93
C ASP A 52 3.22 1.90 -5.07
N VAL A 53 4.54 1.98 -5.08
CA VAL A 53 5.27 3.25 -5.27
C VAL A 53 5.02 3.81 -6.67
N MET A 54 5.17 2.96 -7.67
CA MET A 54 5.05 3.37 -9.08
C MET A 54 3.79 2.81 -9.68
N MET A 55 2.98 3.70 -10.26
CA MET A 55 1.80 3.31 -11.02
C MET A 55 1.89 3.96 -12.39
N GLU A 56 0.97 4.85 -12.75
CA GLU A 56 1.03 5.53 -14.04
C GLU A 56 2.22 6.50 -14.11
N GLN A 57 2.55 7.12 -12.96
CA GLN A 57 3.71 7.98 -12.82
C GLN A 57 4.69 7.36 -11.82
N PRO A 58 5.99 7.65 -11.91
CA PRO A 58 6.98 7.01 -11.03
C PRO A 58 6.77 7.22 -9.54
N ASP A 59 6.09 8.30 -9.15
CA ASP A 59 5.89 8.64 -7.75
C ASP A 59 4.42 8.65 -7.32
N ASP A 60 3.53 8.02 -8.10
CA ASP A 60 2.09 8.03 -7.81
C ASP A 60 1.76 7.52 -6.40
N GLY A 61 2.42 6.45 -5.96
CA GLY A 61 2.18 5.93 -4.63
C GLY A 61 2.61 6.89 -3.55
N ILE A 62 3.76 7.53 -3.73
CA ILE A 62 4.26 8.52 -2.76
C ILE A 62 3.31 9.71 -2.71
N THR A 63 2.88 10.19 -3.87
CA THR A 63 1.93 11.31 -3.95
C THR A 63 0.62 10.98 -3.26
N MET A 64 0.10 9.77 -3.48
CA MET A 64 -1.14 9.33 -2.82
C MET A 64 -0.97 9.32 -1.29
N ALA A 65 0.15 8.79 -0.80
CA ALA A 65 0.42 8.76 0.63
C ALA A 65 0.48 10.18 1.21
N GLN A 66 1.16 11.09 0.51
CA GLN A 66 1.25 12.48 0.93
C GLN A 66 -0.13 13.15 0.97
N ASP A 67 -0.94 12.89 -0.06
CA ASP A 67 -2.30 13.46 -0.12
C ASP A 67 -3.16 12.98 1.04
N LEU A 68 -3.09 11.69 1.35
CA LEU A 68 -3.85 11.13 2.47
C LEU A 68 -3.46 11.77 3.80
N ARG A 69 -2.17 11.97 4.02
CA ARG A 69 -1.68 12.59 5.25
C ARG A 69 -2.09 14.06 5.32
N ARG A 70 -2.04 14.76 4.19
CA ARG A 70 -2.44 16.17 4.12
C ARG A 70 -3.92 16.34 4.43
N GLU A 71 -4.74 15.35 4.04
CA GLU A 71 -6.18 15.37 4.31
C GLU A 71 -6.52 14.93 5.74
N GLY A 72 -5.53 14.60 6.54
CA GLY A 72 -5.71 14.25 7.93
C GLY A 72 -5.91 12.78 8.23
N HIS A 73 -5.72 11.91 7.23
CA HIS A 73 -5.85 10.48 7.44
C HIS A 73 -4.56 9.88 8.00
N SER A 74 -4.72 9.05 9.02
CA SER A 74 -3.59 8.36 9.66
C SER A 74 -3.60 6.86 9.40
N THR A 75 -4.40 6.41 8.45
CA THR A 75 -4.49 4.98 8.09
C THR A 75 -3.11 4.44 7.78
N PRO A 76 -2.71 3.29 8.38
CA PRO A 76 -1.40 2.70 8.10
C PRO A 76 -1.23 2.39 6.61
N ILE A 77 -0.04 2.62 6.11
CA ILE A 77 0.30 2.37 4.70
C ILE A 77 1.51 1.45 4.64
N LEU A 78 1.34 0.31 3.96
CA LEU A 78 2.42 -0.59 3.61
C LEU A 78 2.75 -0.38 2.13
N MET A 79 3.92 0.17 1.86
CA MET A 79 4.32 0.50 0.49
C MET A 79 5.07 -0.65 -0.15
N LEU A 80 4.72 -0.97 -1.39
CA LEU A 80 5.42 -1.98 -2.18
C LEU A 80 6.38 -1.27 -3.14
N THR A 81 7.60 -1.76 -3.22
CA THR A 81 8.63 -1.14 -4.05
C THR A 81 9.47 -2.19 -4.77
N THR A 82 9.94 -1.84 -5.96
CA THR A 82 10.87 -2.67 -6.71
C THR A 82 12.29 -2.15 -6.46
N VAL A 83 13.18 -3.02 -6.00
CA VAL A 83 14.55 -2.65 -5.62
C VAL A 83 15.26 -1.87 -6.72
N SER A 84 15.18 -2.35 -7.96
CA SER A 84 15.86 -1.71 -9.08
C SER A 84 15.33 -0.31 -9.38
N LYS A 85 14.08 -0.04 -9.02
CA LYS A 85 13.44 1.26 -9.25
C LYS A 85 13.52 2.16 -8.04
N ALA A 86 13.89 1.63 -6.91
CA ALA A 86 14.04 2.39 -5.68
C ALA A 86 15.45 2.95 -5.51
N THR A 87 16.34 2.72 -6.48
CA THR A 87 17.70 3.24 -6.45
C THR A 87 17.67 4.76 -6.35
N GLY A 88 18.32 5.28 -5.33
CA GLY A 88 18.35 6.72 -5.09
C GLY A 88 17.22 7.24 -4.20
N LEU A 89 16.26 6.39 -3.86
CA LEU A 89 15.19 6.77 -2.94
C LEU A 89 15.57 6.31 -1.53
N ASN A 90 15.51 7.22 -0.58
CA ASN A 90 15.73 6.90 0.83
C ASN A 90 14.40 6.62 1.52
N ILE A 91 13.71 5.61 1.02
CA ILE A 91 12.41 5.23 1.54
C ILE A 91 12.58 4.77 2.99
N GLY A 92 11.77 5.32 3.87
CA GLY A 92 11.78 4.95 5.28
C GLY A 92 12.69 5.79 6.15
N LYS A 93 13.52 6.66 5.55
CA LYS A 93 14.42 7.52 6.32
C LYS A 93 13.93 8.96 6.41
N ASP A 94 13.02 9.34 5.53
CA ASP A 94 12.50 10.70 5.48
C ASP A 94 10.97 10.64 5.50
N ASP A 95 10.42 10.71 6.69
CA ASP A 95 8.97 10.58 6.89
C ASP A 95 8.18 11.71 6.26
N GLU A 96 8.81 12.87 6.03
CA GLU A 96 8.12 13.98 5.38
C GLU A 96 7.95 13.74 3.89
N MET A 97 8.95 13.09 3.27
CA MET A 97 8.91 12.81 1.83
C MET A 97 8.10 11.57 1.51
N VAL A 98 8.20 10.55 2.35
CA VAL A 98 7.51 9.27 2.13
C VAL A 98 6.80 8.88 3.43
N PRO A 99 5.60 9.44 3.67
CA PRO A 99 4.90 9.26 4.95
C PRO A 99 4.14 7.93 5.02
N VAL A 100 4.89 6.83 5.01
CA VAL A 100 4.34 5.49 5.11
C VAL A 100 4.81 4.83 6.40
N ASP A 101 4.10 3.78 6.81
CA ASP A 101 4.38 3.12 8.08
C ASP A 101 5.40 1.99 7.94
N ASP A 102 5.42 1.36 6.77
CA ASP A 102 6.38 0.29 6.48
C ASP A 102 6.42 0.09 4.97
N PHE A 103 7.36 -0.70 4.50
CA PHE A 103 7.45 -1.01 3.09
C PHE A 103 8.00 -2.42 2.90
N GLN A 104 7.74 -2.98 1.72
CA GLN A 104 8.22 -4.32 1.35
C GLN A 104 8.68 -4.29 -0.10
N GLU A 105 9.79 -4.95 -0.35
CA GLU A 105 10.34 -5.06 -1.70
C GLU A 105 9.59 -6.13 -2.49
N LYS A 106 9.46 -5.90 -3.79
CA LYS A 106 8.95 -6.91 -4.72
C LYS A 106 10.13 -7.78 -5.17
N PRO A 107 9.91 -9.05 -5.47
CA PRO A 107 8.64 -9.77 -5.51
C PRO A 107 8.04 -10.01 -4.12
N ILE A 108 6.73 -10.17 -4.08
CA ILE A 108 6.00 -10.34 -2.82
C ILE A 108 6.38 -11.68 -2.18
N GLU A 109 6.76 -11.61 -0.91
CA GLU A 109 6.96 -12.81 -0.09
C GLU A 109 5.72 -12.99 0.79
N PRO A 110 4.91 -14.02 0.57
CA PRO A 110 3.62 -14.15 1.27
C PRO A 110 3.71 -14.07 2.79
N ALA A 111 4.65 -14.82 3.37
CA ALA A 111 4.76 -14.84 4.83
C ALA A 111 5.14 -13.47 5.40
N LEU A 112 6.06 -12.77 4.74
CA LEU A 112 6.50 -11.46 5.18
C LEU A 112 5.40 -10.43 5.00
N LEU A 113 4.68 -10.48 3.88
CA LEU A 113 3.55 -9.59 3.63
C LEU A 113 2.51 -9.72 4.74
N MET A 114 2.12 -10.95 5.05
CA MET A 114 1.11 -11.21 6.08
C MET A 114 1.58 -10.75 7.45
N GLN A 115 2.87 -10.92 7.76
CA GLN A 115 3.43 -10.47 9.03
C GLN A 115 3.35 -8.95 9.15
N LYS A 116 3.75 -8.24 8.11
CA LYS A 116 3.72 -6.77 8.11
C LYS A 116 2.30 -6.24 8.19
N VAL A 117 1.37 -6.86 7.47
CA VAL A 117 -0.04 -6.48 7.51
C VAL A 117 -0.60 -6.64 8.92
N THR A 118 -0.34 -7.78 9.55
CA THR A 118 -0.80 -8.04 10.92
C THR A 118 -0.22 -7.02 11.89
N ASP A 119 1.07 -6.76 11.79
CA ASP A 119 1.74 -5.81 12.68
C ASP A 119 1.16 -4.40 12.55
N LEU A 120 0.88 -3.97 11.33
CA LEU A 120 0.34 -2.63 11.11
C LEU A 120 -1.12 -2.51 11.56
N LEU A 121 -1.90 -3.58 11.42
CA LEU A 121 -3.30 -3.56 11.88
C LEU A 121 -3.41 -3.55 13.40
N GLU A 122 -2.40 -4.03 14.08
CA GLU A 122 -2.39 -4.09 15.55
C GLU A 122 -1.87 -2.82 16.22
N LYS A 123 -1.40 -1.87 15.44
CA LYS A 123 -0.88 -0.61 15.99
C LYS A 123 -1.98 0.25 16.62
#